data_0fa2c6c2498175bb45ab154a132b8b58
#
_entry.id   0fa2c6c2498175bb45ab154a132b8b58
#
_cell.length_a   1.000
_cell.length_b   1.000
_cell.length_c   1.000
_cell.angle_alpha   90.00
_cell.angle_beta   90.00
_cell.angle_gamma   90.00
#
_symmetry.space_group_name_H-M   'P 1'
#
loop_
_entity.id
_entity.type
_entity.pdbx_description
1 polymer ?
#
loop_
_entity_poly.entity_id
_entity_poly.type
_entity_poly.pdbx_seq_one_letter_code
_entity_poly.pdbx_strand_id
1 'polypeptide(L)'
;MRFNKTFAGVAVAAILASSSVSAQDVVGYITKSATNAGWMMINQGAADAAAEEGVKLVSVGPAFQGDLSSQLEVFENLVAQGAKAIAVAPVDSAGIAPAVNDAMGAGIPVVAVDTGVSGAEVTSFVATDNYAVAKVQGAVAATLVEDGQPIIYVTGNQAQSTGQERMNGFMEAFAAARPNSEILQVPTDWNSQEAQEGVEAILNSRQDIAMVANAWDGGTMGAKAALENLGFGAGDVKLVGFDGAGDAIAAMDDGWVHANTAQMLYQMGYQGIKAAAAAARGEDVSARIDTGFFLVTPATSGTYKAMVGIE
;
A
#
# COMPACT_ATOMS: atom_id res chain seq x y z
N MET A 1 68.09 1.16 -65.47
CA MET A 1 67.62 1.68 -64.15
C MET A 1 66.18 1.20 -63.97
N ARG A 2 65.95 0.25 -63.10
CA ARG A 2 64.61 -0.27 -62.75
C ARG A 2 64.29 0.24 -61.36
N PHE A 3 63.21 1.03 -61.20
CA PHE A 3 62.70 1.50 -59.91
C PHE A 3 61.61 0.51 -59.45
N ASN A 4 61.91 -0.22 -58.36
CA ASN A 4 60.88 -0.99 -57.67
C ASN A 4 60.14 -0.04 -56.70
N LYS A 5 58.81 0.05 -56.86
CA LYS A 5 57.92 0.69 -55.86
C LYS A 5 57.26 -0.38 -55.00
N THR A 6 57.69 -0.42 -53.75
CA THR A 6 57.08 -1.25 -52.71
C THR A 6 55.86 -0.52 -52.17
N PHE A 7 54.67 -1.06 -52.31
CA PHE A 7 53.43 -0.58 -51.67
C PHE A 7 53.36 -1.28 -50.27
N ALA A 8 53.45 -0.50 -49.24
CA ALA A 8 53.16 -0.94 -47.86
C ALA A 8 51.64 -0.78 -47.62
N GLY A 9 50.92 -1.92 -47.55
CA GLY A 9 49.51 -1.92 -47.21
C GLY A 9 49.36 -1.80 -45.69
N VAL A 10 48.70 -0.70 -45.24
CA VAL A 10 48.28 -0.54 -43.87
C VAL A 10 46.92 -1.23 -43.70
N ALA A 11 46.89 -2.36 -42.97
CA ALA A 11 45.68 -3.02 -42.57
C ALA A 11 45.10 -2.31 -41.36
N VAL A 12 43.99 -1.58 -41.55
CA VAL A 12 43.18 -1.01 -40.44
C VAL A 12 42.29 -2.10 -39.89
N ALA A 13 42.64 -2.68 -38.76
CA ALA A 13 41.78 -3.60 -38.01
C ALA A 13 40.65 -2.76 -37.32
N ALA A 14 39.44 -2.81 -37.88
CA ALA A 14 38.26 -2.25 -37.22
C ALA A 14 37.85 -3.19 -36.07
N ILE A 15 38.13 -2.74 -34.83
CA ILE A 15 37.62 -3.39 -33.63
C ILE A 15 36.12 -3.04 -33.53
N LEU A 16 35.24 -3.96 -33.93
CA LEU A 16 33.82 -3.91 -33.66
C LEU A 16 33.66 -4.19 -32.16
N ALA A 17 33.56 -3.13 -31.37
CA ALA A 17 33.07 -3.23 -29.98
C ALA A 17 31.59 -3.63 -30.05
N SER A 18 31.33 -4.93 -29.94
CA SER A 18 29.98 -5.45 -29.73
C SER A 18 29.55 -4.98 -28.36
N SER A 19 28.78 -3.90 -28.29
CA SER A 19 28.03 -3.54 -27.08
C SER A 19 27.03 -4.67 -26.85
N SER A 20 27.37 -5.61 -25.98
CA SER A 20 26.37 -6.55 -25.45
C SER A 20 25.33 -5.70 -24.73
N VAL A 21 24.15 -5.56 -25.32
CA VAL A 21 22.96 -5.10 -24.59
C VAL A 21 22.74 -6.14 -23.50
N SER A 22 23.18 -5.83 -22.28
CA SER A 22 22.82 -6.66 -21.12
C SER A 22 21.30 -6.67 -21.03
N ALA A 23 20.71 -7.86 -21.00
CA ALA A 23 19.29 -7.95 -20.71
C ALA A 23 19.02 -7.32 -19.34
N GLN A 24 18.05 -6.43 -19.26
CA GLN A 24 17.66 -5.83 -17.98
C GLN A 24 17.25 -6.91 -17.00
N ASP A 25 17.67 -6.80 -15.75
CA ASP A 25 17.20 -7.67 -14.69
C ASP A 25 15.69 -7.51 -14.52
N VAL A 26 15.01 -8.65 -14.44
CA VAL A 26 13.56 -8.69 -14.26
C VAL A 26 13.26 -8.63 -12.76
N VAL A 27 12.52 -7.62 -12.33
CA VAL A 27 11.92 -7.53 -10.99
C VAL A 27 10.42 -7.78 -11.13
N GLY A 28 9.93 -8.83 -10.47
CA GLY A 28 8.50 -9.10 -10.34
C GLY A 28 7.87 -8.14 -9.33
N TYR A 29 6.68 -7.62 -9.62
CA TYR A 29 5.89 -6.85 -8.69
C TYR A 29 4.45 -7.35 -8.65
N ILE A 30 4.04 -7.88 -7.50
CA ILE A 30 2.70 -8.41 -7.29
C ILE A 30 1.91 -7.41 -6.45
N THR A 31 1.09 -6.61 -7.13
CA THR A 31 0.20 -5.60 -6.52
C THR A 31 -1.13 -6.23 -6.10
N LYS A 32 -1.91 -5.57 -5.23
CA LYS A 32 -3.26 -6.01 -4.86
C LYS A 32 -4.35 -5.50 -5.80
N SER A 33 -4.12 -4.35 -6.44
CA SER A 33 -5.11 -3.72 -7.32
C SER A 33 -4.44 -2.81 -8.35
N ALA A 34 -5.03 -2.76 -9.54
CA ALA A 34 -4.65 -1.83 -10.60
C ALA A 34 -5.55 -0.58 -10.65
N THR A 35 -6.69 -0.59 -9.98
CA THR A 35 -7.76 0.43 -10.16
C THR A 35 -8.13 1.18 -8.88
N ASN A 36 -7.80 0.65 -7.71
CA ASN A 36 -8.00 1.36 -6.44
C ASN A 36 -7.07 2.58 -6.36
N ALA A 37 -7.58 3.74 -5.95
CA ALA A 37 -6.85 5.01 -5.96
C ALA A 37 -5.53 4.97 -5.16
N GLY A 38 -5.53 4.38 -3.97
CA GLY A 38 -4.31 4.22 -3.17
C GLY A 38 -3.29 3.32 -3.87
N TRP A 39 -3.73 2.21 -4.46
CA TRP A 39 -2.87 1.30 -5.20
C TRP A 39 -2.31 1.91 -6.48
N MET A 40 -3.05 2.80 -7.14
CA MET A 40 -2.52 3.53 -8.31
C MET A 40 -1.30 4.38 -7.93
N MET A 41 -1.30 5.03 -6.75
CA MET A 41 -0.15 5.79 -6.25
C MET A 41 1.06 4.89 -5.93
N ILE A 42 0.82 3.74 -5.29
CA ILE A 42 1.88 2.76 -5.00
C ILE A 42 2.47 2.22 -6.31
N ASN A 43 1.62 1.86 -7.28
CA ASN A 43 2.04 1.35 -8.58
C ASN A 43 2.83 2.39 -9.39
N GLN A 44 2.47 3.68 -9.30
CA GLN A 44 3.23 4.76 -9.93
C GLN A 44 4.64 4.86 -9.32
N GLY A 45 4.75 4.88 -8.00
CA GLY A 45 6.05 4.88 -7.32
C GLY A 45 6.92 3.68 -7.71
N ALA A 46 6.29 2.50 -7.82
CA ALA A 46 6.98 1.28 -8.26
C ALA A 46 7.52 1.40 -9.71
N ALA A 47 6.71 1.96 -10.61
CA ALA A 47 7.12 2.16 -12.01
C ALA A 47 8.27 3.17 -12.15
N ASP A 48 8.21 4.27 -11.41
CA ASP A 48 9.24 5.30 -11.43
C ASP A 48 10.58 4.78 -10.86
N ALA A 49 10.53 4.02 -9.77
CA ALA A 49 11.71 3.37 -9.20
C ALA A 49 12.34 2.37 -10.19
N ALA A 50 11.52 1.56 -10.87
CA ALA A 50 12.02 0.61 -11.86
C ALA A 50 12.72 1.30 -13.04
N ALA A 51 12.19 2.44 -13.49
CA ALA A 51 12.81 3.25 -14.54
C ALA A 51 14.15 3.85 -14.08
N GLU A 52 14.23 4.35 -12.83
CA GLU A 52 15.45 4.89 -12.24
C GLU A 52 16.51 3.81 -12.04
N GLU A 53 16.13 2.64 -11.54
CA GLU A 53 17.05 1.51 -11.28
C GLU A 53 17.46 0.76 -12.57
N GLY A 54 16.83 1.07 -13.70
CA GLY A 54 17.12 0.43 -14.99
C GLY A 54 16.71 -1.05 -15.04
N VAL A 55 15.74 -1.48 -14.23
CA VAL A 55 15.22 -2.85 -14.21
C VAL A 55 13.95 -2.97 -15.05
N LYS A 56 13.68 -4.18 -15.54
CA LYS A 56 12.42 -4.49 -16.20
C LYS A 56 11.38 -4.88 -15.13
N LEU A 57 10.44 -4.00 -14.86
CA LEU A 57 9.33 -4.30 -13.95
C LEU A 57 8.27 -5.15 -14.65
N VAL A 58 7.94 -6.31 -14.08
CA VAL A 58 6.78 -7.12 -14.44
C VAL A 58 5.74 -6.98 -13.35
N SER A 59 4.83 -6.01 -13.53
CA SER A 59 3.76 -5.71 -12.56
C SER A 59 2.51 -6.51 -12.91
N VAL A 60 2.05 -7.33 -11.97
CA VAL A 60 0.85 -8.16 -12.11
C VAL A 60 0.07 -8.12 -10.79
N GLY A 61 -1.24 -8.11 -10.88
CA GLY A 61 -2.12 -8.25 -9.72
C GLY A 61 -2.94 -9.55 -9.79
N PRO A 62 -3.57 -9.97 -8.68
CA PRO A 62 -4.56 -11.04 -8.69
C PRO A 62 -5.79 -10.64 -9.53
N ALA A 63 -6.60 -11.63 -9.91
CA ALA A 63 -7.81 -11.41 -10.70
C ALA A 63 -8.81 -10.46 -9.99
N PHE A 64 -8.89 -10.55 -8.68
CA PHE A 64 -9.59 -9.61 -7.80
C PHE A 64 -8.88 -9.51 -6.45
N GLN A 65 -9.14 -8.42 -5.74
CA GLN A 65 -8.53 -8.20 -4.42
C GLN A 65 -8.98 -9.30 -3.44
N GLY A 66 -8.01 -9.91 -2.74
CA GLY A 66 -8.26 -11.04 -1.82
C GLY A 66 -8.10 -12.43 -2.44
N ASP A 67 -7.90 -12.55 -3.76
CA ASP A 67 -7.70 -13.84 -4.44
C ASP A 67 -6.27 -14.38 -4.21
N LEU A 68 -6.11 -15.13 -3.13
CA LEU A 68 -4.83 -15.76 -2.80
C LEU A 68 -4.39 -16.77 -3.87
N SER A 69 -5.32 -17.55 -4.43
CA SER A 69 -4.99 -18.58 -5.42
C SER A 69 -4.36 -17.95 -6.67
N SER A 70 -5.01 -16.90 -7.19
CA SER A 70 -4.47 -16.14 -8.32
C SER A 70 -3.14 -15.46 -7.97
N GLN A 71 -2.97 -14.96 -6.73
CA GLN A 71 -1.71 -14.35 -6.31
C GLN A 71 -0.56 -15.37 -6.27
N LEU A 72 -0.82 -16.59 -5.80
CA LEU A 72 0.16 -17.68 -5.79
C LEU A 72 0.56 -18.09 -7.22
N GLU A 73 -0.40 -18.23 -8.15
CA GLU A 73 -0.12 -18.52 -9.56
C GLU A 73 0.78 -17.44 -10.20
N VAL A 74 0.49 -16.16 -9.93
CA VAL A 74 1.33 -15.04 -10.41
C VAL A 74 2.73 -15.13 -9.82
N PHE A 75 2.86 -15.45 -8.53
CA PHE A 75 4.14 -15.59 -7.86
C PHE A 75 5.00 -16.69 -8.48
N GLU A 76 4.42 -17.89 -8.64
CA GLU A 76 5.08 -19.05 -9.28
C GLU A 76 5.50 -18.74 -10.72
N ASN A 77 4.65 -18.05 -11.48
CA ASN A 77 4.95 -17.64 -12.84
C ASN A 77 6.15 -16.68 -12.91
N LEU A 78 6.29 -15.73 -12.00
CA LEU A 78 7.44 -14.83 -11.93
C LEU A 78 8.73 -15.58 -11.61
N VAL A 79 8.68 -16.54 -10.68
CA VAL A 79 9.81 -17.42 -10.37
C VAL A 79 10.21 -18.22 -11.63
N ALA A 80 9.26 -18.85 -12.32
CA ALA A 80 9.50 -19.62 -13.52
C ALA A 80 10.06 -18.79 -14.69
N GLN A 81 9.70 -17.51 -14.78
CA GLN A 81 10.24 -16.55 -15.75
C GLN A 81 11.64 -16.04 -15.41
N GLY A 82 12.21 -16.46 -14.29
CA GLY A 82 13.56 -16.09 -13.86
C GLY A 82 13.67 -14.68 -13.31
N ALA A 83 12.64 -14.18 -12.63
CA ALA A 83 12.71 -12.92 -11.88
C ALA A 83 13.91 -12.95 -10.94
N LYS A 84 14.68 -11.85 -10.90
CA LYS A 84 15.87 -11.70 -10.06
C LYS A 84 15.52 -11.30 -8.62
N ALA A 85 14.38 -10.68 -8.43
CA ALA A 85 13.75 -10.39 -7.14
C ALA A 85 12.24 -10.26 -7.34
N ILE A 86 11.46 -10.44 -6.28
CA ILE A 86 10.01 -10.27 -6.28
C ILE A 86 9.61 -9.32 -5.16
N ALA A 87 8.95 -8.22 -5.50
CA ALA A 87 8.22 -7.40 -4.56
C ALA A 87 6.76 -7.87 -4.54
N VAL A 88 6.20 -8.13 -3.35
CA VAL A 88 4.84 -8.65 -3.21
C VAL A 88 4.06 -7.91 -2.14
N ALA A 89 2.81 -7.56 -2.45
CA ALA A 89 1.83 -7.08 -1.49
C ALA A 89 0.86 -8.23 -1.16
N PRO A 90 1.05 -8.97 -0.06
CA PRO A 90 0.24 -10.13 0.26
C PRO A 90 -1.26 -9.82 0.40
N VAL A 91 -2.11 -10.60 -0.25
CA VAL A 91 -3.58 -10.58 -0.01
C VAL A 91 -3.97 -11.42 1.20
N ASP A 92 -3.08 -12.33 1.63
CA ASP A 92 -3.12 -13.08 2.87
C ASP A 92 -1.70 -13.22 3.41
N SER A 93 -1.45 -12.69 4.61
CA SER A 93 -0.11 -12.65 5.21
C SER A 93 0.47 -14.02 5.51
N ALA A 94 -0.34 -15.01 5.88
CA ALA A 94 0.09 -16.38 6.15
C ALA A 94 0.04 -17.24 4.91
N GLY A 95 -0.98 -17.07 4.09
CA GLY A 95 -1.20 -17.89 2.89
C GLY A 95 -0.12 -17.75 1.84
N ILE A 96 0.57 -16.61 1.74
CA ILE A 96 1.68 -16.38 0.81
C ILE A 96 3.01 -17.00 1.26
N ALA A 97 3.16 -17.34 2.54
CA ALA A 97 4.43 -17.76 3.14
C ALA A 97 5.10 -18.98 2.45
N PRO A 98 4.37 -20.02 2.01
CA PRO A 98 5.01 -21.13 1.27
C PRO A 98 5.72 -20.66 0.00
N ALA A 99 5.07 -19.84 -0.83
CA ALA A 99 5.66 -19.33 -2.07
C ALA A 99 6.87 -18.42 -1.80
N VAL A 100 6.83 -17.62 -0.73
CA VAL A 100 7.96 -16.80 -0.28
C VAL A 100 9.14 -17.68 0.14
N ASN A 101 8.90 -18.71 0.95
CA ASN A 101 9.95 -19.64 1.38
C ASN A 101 10.59 -20.38 0.18
N ASP A 102 9.79 -20.81 -0.78
CA ASP A 102 10.28 -21.51 -1.98
C ASP A 102 11.15 -20.57 -2.84
N ALA A 103 10.74 -19.33 -3.07
CA ALA A 103 11.52 -18.35 -3.81
C ALA A 103 12.83 -17.99 -3.10
N MET A 104 12.77 -17.71 -1.79
CA MET A 104 13.95 -17.39 -0.96
C MET A 104 14.92 -18.59 -0.94
N GLY A 105 14.39 -19.82 -0.81
CA GLY A 105 15.17 -21.08 -0.89
C GLY A 105 15.83 -21.30 -2.25
N ALA A 106 15.24 -20.80 -3.32
CA ALA A 106 15.81 -20.79 -4.67
C ALA A 106 16.80 -19.64 -4.92
N GLY A 107 17.06 -18.79 -3.94
CA GLY A 107 17.95 -17.64 -4.03
C GLY A 107 17.34 -16.41 -4.70
N ILE A 108 16.02 -16.32 -4.79
CA ILE A 108 15.29 -15.15 -5.31
C ILE A 108 14.86 -14.29 -4.11
N PRO A 109 15.44 -13.10 -3.91
CA PRO A 109 15.04 -12.20 -2.83
C PRO A 109 13.58 -11.79 -2.94
N VAL A 110 12.88 -11.76 -1.80
CA VAL A 110 11.48 -11.30 -1.72
C VAL A 110 11.39 -10.07 -0.83
N VAL A 111 10.75 -9.02 -1.34
CA VAL A 111 10.43 -7.79 -0.60
C VAL A 111 8.93 -7.73 -0.39
N ALA A 112 8.49 -7.71 0.87
CA ALA A 112 7.10 -7.45 1.19
C ALA A 112 6.82 -5.94 1.08
N VAL A 113 5.70 -5.56 0.46
CA VAL A 113 5.27 -4.17 0.28
C VAL A 113 3.87 -4.01 0.87
N ASP A 114 3.62 -2.93 1.59
CA ASP A 114 2.34 -2.62 2.24
C ASP A 114 1.95 -3.60 3.36
N THR A 115 1.87 -4.87 3.06
CA THR A 115 1.41 -5.93 3.97
C THR A 115 2.53 -6.92 4.23
N GLY A 116 2.73 -7.27 5.50
CA GLY A 116 3.77 -8.21 5.93
C GLY A 116 3.43 -9.66 5.61
N VAL A 117 4.46 -10.50 5.62
CA VAL A 117 4.36 -11.96 5.52
C VAL A 117 4.46 -12.56 6.90
N SER A 118 3.59 -13.51 7.22
CA SER A 118 3.60 -14.25 8.49
C SER A 118 4.01 -15.70 8.23
N GLY A 119 5.05 -16.19 8.93
CA GLY A 119 5.52 -17.57 8.79
C GLY A 119 6.60 -17.76 7.71
N ALA A 120 7.11 -16.68 7.11
CA ALA A 120 8.31 -16.70 6.29
C ALA A 120 9.14 -15.43 6.53
N GLU A 121 10.45 -15.54 6.35
CA GLU A 121 11.34 -14.37 6.32
C GLU A 121 11.35 -13.75 4.92
N VAL A 122 11.44 -12.42 4.86
CA VAL A 122 11.61 -11.66 3.63
C VAL A 122 12.90 -10.87 3.67
N THR A 123 13.45 -10.51 2.52
CA THR A 123 14.66 -9.69 2.43
C THR A 123 14.44 -8.30 3.01
N SER A 124 13.27 -7.72 2.77
CA SER A 124 12.87 -6.42 3.33
C SER A 124 11.35 -6.34 3.44
N PHE A 125 10.87 -5.57 4.42
CA PHE A 125 9.47 -5.19 4.51
C PHE A 125 9.34 -3.67 4.44
N VAL A 126 8.69 -3.17 3.39
CA VAL A 126 8.52 -1.74 3.07
C VAL A 126 7.06 -1.37 3.25
N ALA A 127 6.73 -0.65 4.30
CA ALA A 127 5.36 -0.26 4.62
C ALA A 127 5.35 0.86 5.66
N THR A 128 4.21 1.52 5.83
CA THR A 128 3.87 2.31 7.00
C THR A 128 3.87 1.44 8.26
N ASP A 129 4.28 1.97 9.41
CA ASP A 129 4.04 1.34 10.71
C ASP A 129 2.53 1.46 11.03
N ASN A 130 1.76 0.48 10.52
CA ASN A 130 0.30 0.50 10.60
C ASN A 130 -0.23 0.55 12.04
N TYR A 131 0.45 -0.17 12.96
CA TYR A 131 0.03 -0.17 14.37
C TYR A 131 0.25 1.19 15.03
N ALA A 132 1.46 1.77 14.88
CA ALA A 132 1.76 3.06 15.47
C ALA A 132 0.90 4.18 14.85
N VAL A 133 0.67 4.16 13.54
CA VAL A 133 -0.16 5.17 12.85
C VAL A 133 -1.64 5.03 13.23
N ALA A 134 -2.14 3.81 13.38
CA ALA A 134 -3.51 3.58 13.85
C ALA A 134 -3.71 4.01 15.32
N LYS A 135 -2.67 3.95 16.16
CA LYS A 135 -2.71 4.56 17.50
C LYS A 135 -2.86 6.07 17.41
N VAL A 136 -2.18 6.74 16.46
CA VAL A 136 -2.38 8.17 16.21
C VAL A 136 -3.82 8.42 15.74
N GLN A 137 -4.35 7.62 14.82
CA GLN A 137 -5.74 7.72 14.37
C GLN A 137 -6.71 7.60 15.54
N GLY A 138 -6.55 6.60 16.41
CA GLY A 138 -7.40 6.38 17.58
C GLY A 138 -7.33 7.52 18.59
N ALA A 139 -6.14 8.06 18.84
CA ALA A 139 -5.95 9.21 19.72
C ALA A 139 -6.60 10.48 19.15
N VAL A 140 -6.47 10.75 17.86
CA VAL A 140 -7.13 11.88 17.18
C VAL A 140 -8.65 11.68 17.17
N ALA A 141 -9.15 10.50 16.82
CA ALA A 141 -10.57 10.15 16.84
C ALA A 141 -11.19 10.41 18.22
N ALA A 142 -10.49 10.07 19.29
CA ALA A 142 -10.93 10.33 20.65
C ALA A 142 -11.11 11.84 20.96
N THR A 143 -10.42 12.73 20.27
CA THR A 143 -10.61 14.18 20.46
C THR A 143 -11.90 14.72 19.82
N LEU A 144 -12.50 13.96 18.93
CA LEU A 144 -13.69 14.35 18.15
C LEU A 144 -15.02 13.95 18.79
N VAL A 145 -14.99 13.12 19.85
CA VAL A 145 -16.16 12.61 20.55
C VAL A 145 -15.99 12.69 22.07
N GLU A 146 -17.10 12.72 22.80
CA GLU A 146 -17.09 12.67 24.24
C GLU A 146 -17.00 11.22 24.75
N ASP A 147 -16.52 11.02 25.98
CA ASP A 147 -16.48 9.70 26.61
C ASP A 147 -17.91 9.17 26.84
N GLY A 148 -18.16 7.91 26.48
CA GLY A 148 -19.48 7.28 26.53
C GLY A 148 -20.28 7.40 25.23
N GLN A 149 -19.87 8.22 24.25
CA GLN A 149 -20.50 8.25 22.93
C GLN A 149 -20.08 7.02 22.12
N PRO A 150 -21.05 6.26 21.55
CA PRO A 150 -20.74 5.10 20.73
C PRO A 150 -20.19 5.49 19.37
N ILE A 151 -19.29 4.67 18.86
CA ILE A 151 -18.69 4.83 17.54
C ILE A 151 -18.78 3.52 16.72
N ILE A 152 -18.64 3.66 15.42
CA ILE A 152 -18.40 2.53 14.51
C ILE A 152 -16.91 2.52 14.11
N TYR A 153 -16.31 1.34 14.07
CA TYR A 153 -15.00 1.12 13.45
C TYR A 153 -15.15 0.12 12.28
N VAL A 154 -14.91 0.61 11.07
CA VAL A 154 -14.92 -0.22 9.86
C VAL A 154 -13.54 -0.85 9.70
N THR A 155 -13.46 -2.17 9.86
CA THR A 155 -12.19 -2.90 9.81
C THR A 155 -11.82 -3.24 8.37
N GLY A 156 -10.52 -3.44 8.09
CA GLY A 156 -10.06 -4.11 6.88
C GLY A 156 -9.99 -5.63 7.05
N ASN A 157 -9.51 -6.33 6.01
CA ASN A 157 -9.36 -7.78 6.00
C ASN A 157 -8.37 -8.24 7.09
N GLN A 158 -8.84 -9.14 7.96
CA GLN A 158 -8.08 -9.62 9.11
C GLN A 158 -7.11 -10.79 8.78
N ALA A 159 -7.10 -11.30 7.55
CA ALA A 159 -6.05 -12.19 7.06
C ALA A 159 -4.75 -11.44 6.72
N GLN A 160 -4.80 -10.11 6.68
CA GLN A 160 -3.69 -9.22 6.37
C GLN A 160 -3.14 -8.54 7.63
N SER A 161 -1.81 -8.46 7.75
CA SER A 161 -1.17 -7.75 8.88
C SER A 161 -1.63 -6.29 8.98
N THR A 162 -1.83 -5.60 7.85
CA THR A 162 -2.35 -4.24 7.79
C THR A 162 -3.72 -4.11 8.47
N GLY A 163 -4.65 -5.03 8.21
CA GLY A 163 -5.97 -5.03 8.84
C GLY A 163 -5.90 -5.25 10.35
N GLN A 164 -5.08 -6.21 10.79
CA GLN A 164 -4.87 -6.53 12.20
C GLN A 164 -4.20 -5.37 12.95
N GLU A 165 -3.12 -4.83 12.41
CA GLU A 165 -2.34 -3.77 13.03
C GLU A 165 -3.15 -2.46 13.15
N ARG A 166 -3.89 -2.08 12.09
CA ARG A 166 -4.76 -0.90 12.12
C ARG A 166 -5.88 -1.04 13.15
N MET A 167 -6.55 -2.18 13.17
CA MET A 167 -7.59 -2.44 14.17
C MET A 167 -7.01 -2.39 15.58
N ASN A 168 -5.94 -3.13 15.86
CA ASN A 168 -5.36 -3.22 17.19
C ASN A 168 -4.83 -1.86 17.70
N GLY A 169 -4.13 -1.11 16.85
CA GLY A 169 -3.61 0.20 17.19
C GLY A 169 -4.72 1.22 17.49
N PHE A 170 -5.76 1.26 16.65
CA PHE A 170 -6.91 2.14 16.86
C PHE A 170 -7.63 1.80 18.18
N MET A 171 -7.98 0.52 18.37
CA MET A 171 -8.71 0.04 19.56
C MET A 171 -7.96 0.37 20.85
N GLU A 172 -6.63 0.13 20.87
CA GLU A 172 -5.81 0.42 22.05
C GLU A 172 -5.85 1.92 22.41
N ALA A 173 -5.57 2.79 21.45
CA ALA A 173 -5.46 4.21 21.72
C ALA A 173 -6.82 4.86 21.99
N PHE A 174 -7.86 4.50 21.23
CA PHE A 174 -9.20 5.04 21.42
C PHE A 174 -9.81 4.60 22.76
N ALA A 175 -9.77 3.30 23.10
CA ALA A 175 -10.31 2.79 24.35
C ALA A 175 -9.56 3.34 25.59
N ALA A 176 -8.25 3.58 25.48
CA ALA A 176 -7.51 4.24 26.56
C ALA A 176 -7.96 5.67 26.81
N ALA A 177 -8.35 6.40 25.77
CA ALA A 177 -8.82 7.80 25.87
C ALA A 177 -10.33 7.93 26.11
N ARG A 178 -11.13 6.94 25.71
CA ARG A 178 -12.60 6.91 25.82
C ARG A 178 -13.08 5.56 26.37
N PRO A 179 -12.78 5.24 27.64
CA PRO A 179 -12.99 3.92 28.20
C PRO A 179 -14.47 3.52 28.36
N ASN A 180 -15.40 4.46 28.31
CA ASN A 180 -16.84 4.19 28.44
C ASN A 180 -17.55 4.17 27.07
N SER A 181 -16.85 4.48 25.97
CA SER A 181 -17.43 4.48 24.61
C SER A 181 -17.52 3.06 24.05
N GLU A 182 -18.69 2.70 23.56
CA GLU A 182 -18.89 1.45 22.82
C GLU A 182 -18.29 1.57 21.42
N ILE A 183 -17.56 0.54 20.98
CA ILE A 183 -17.02 0.45 19.62
C ILE A 183 -17.70 -0.69 18.89
N LEU A 184 -18.58 -0.36 17.95
CA LEU A 184 -19.25 -1.29 17.07
C LEU A 184 -18.36 -1.56 15.85
N GLN A 185 -18.11 -2.82 15.52
CA GLN A 185 -17.25 -3.16 14.38
C GLN A 185 -18.06 -3.53 13.15
N VAL A 186 -17.62 -3.04 11.98
CA VAL A 186 -18.09 -3.46 10.67
C VAL A 186 -16.93 -4.17 9.97
N PRO A 187 -16.94 -5.51 9.92
CA PRO A 187 -15.89 -6.25 9.21
C PRO A 187 -16.06 -6.14 7.70
N THR A 188 -14.94 -5.99 6.98
CA THR A 188 -14.92 -5.94 5.51
C THR A 188 -13.66 -6.60 4.95
N ASP A 189 -13.71 -6.91 3.65
CA ASP A 189 -12.58 -7.36 2.85
C ASP A 189 -11.98 -6.23 1.99
N TRP A 190 -11.82 -5.03 2.57
CA TRP A 190 -11.42 -3.82 1.86
C TRP A 190 -12.43 -3.44 0.74
N ASN A 191 -13.70 -3.73 0.96
CA ASN A 191 -14.79 -3.46 0.02
C ASN A 191 -15.65 -2.29 0.53
N SER A 192 -15.73 -1.22 -0.26
CA SER A 192 -16.47 -0.01 0.11
C SER A 192 -17.98 -0.24 0.22
N GLN A 193 -18.54 -1.18 -0.56
CA GLN A 193 -19.96 -1.53 -0.48
C GLN A 193 -20.27 -2.27 0.83
N GLU A 194 -19.40 -3.20 1.26
CA GLU A 194 -19.55 -3.87 2.56
C GLU A 194 -19.50 -2.85 3.72
N ALA A 195 -18.60 -1.86 3.61
CA ALA A 195 -18.52 -0.76 4.57
C ALA A 195 -19.82 0.06 4.60
N GLN A 196 -20.35 0.44 3.44
CA GLN A 196 -21.61 1.16 3.32
C GLN A 196 -22.76 0.38 3.94
N GLU A 197 -22.98 -0.85 3.51
CA GLU A 197 -24.08 -1.72 3.96
C GLU A 197 -24.01 -1.97 5.48
N GLY A 198 -22.81 -2.23 6.02
CA GLY A 198 -22.60 -2.45 7.45
C GLY A 198 -22.86 -1.20 8.30
N VAL A 199 -22.41 -0.03 7.84
CA VAL A 199 -22.68 1.26 8.50
C VAL A 199 -24.18 1.60 8.45
N GLU A 200 -24.84 1.45 7.29
CA GLU A 200 -26.29 1.66 7.14
C GLU A 200 -27.10 0.75 8.08
N ALA A 201 -26.72 -0.52 8.19
CA ALA A 201 -27.41 -1.47 9.08
C ALA A 201 -27.37 -1.04 10.55
N ILE A 202 -26.21 -0.54 11.01
CA ILE A 202 -26.07 -0.03 12.38
C ILE A 202 -26.87 1.26 12.56
N LEU A 203 -26.73 2.23 11.67
CA LEU A 203 -27.39 3.54 11.77
C LEU A 203 -28.91 3.45 11.65
N ASN A 204 -29.46 2.47 10.92
CA ASN A 204 -30.91 2.21 10.88
C ASN A 204 -31.44 1.71 12.23
N SER A 205 -30.62 1.07 13.05
CA SER A 205 -31.01 0.55 14.36
C SER A 205 -30.66 1.50 15.51
N ARG A 206 -29.69 2.42 15.30
CA ARG A 206 -29.14 3.31 16.33
C ARG A 206 -28.89 4.71 15.76
N GLN A 207 -29.45 5.71 16.43
CA GLN A 207 -29.31 7.12 16.03
C GLN A 207 -28.28 7.90 16.91
N ASP A 208 -27.64 7.22 17.84
CA ASP A 208 -26.73 7.80 18.83
C ASP A 208 -25.25 7.70 18.46
N ILE A 209 -24.93 7.20 17.26
CA ILE A 209 -23.55 7.04 16.78
C ILE A 209 -22.93 8.41 16.53
N ALA A 210 -21.82 8.69 17.22
CA ALA A 210 -21.13 9.98 17.13
C ALA A 210 -20.06 10.01 16.02
N MET A 211 -19.51 8.84 15.64
CA MET A 211 -18.41 8.76 14.68
C MET A 211 -18.36 7.43 13.95
N VAL A 212 -17.88 7.46 12.71
CA VAL A 212 -17.38 6.28 11.99
C VAL A 212 -15.90 6.47 11.71
N ALA A 213 -15.06 5.63 12.29
CA ALA A 213 -13.63 5.55 11.98
C ALA A 213 -13.37 4.36 11.06
N ASN A 214 -12.43 4.51 10.14
CA ASN A 214 -12.24 3.54 9.06
C ASN A 214 -10.76 3.15 8.95
N ALA A 215 -10.51 1.87 8.70
CA ALA A 215 -9.16 1.34 8.49
C ALA A 215 -8.55 1.72 7.13
N TRP A 216 -9.35 2.24 6.19
CA TRP A 216 -8.89 2.70 4.86
C TRP A 216 -9.91 3.66 4.23
N ASP A 217 -9.49 4.42 3.21
CA ASP A 217 -10.35 5.46 2.62
C ASP A 217 -11.49 4.93 1.76
N GLY A 218 -11.38 3.75 1.15
CA GLY A 218 -12.54 3.12 0.52
C GLY A 218 -13.66 2.84 1.53
N GLY A 219 -13.33 2.48 2.77
CA GLY A 219 -14.29 2.39 3.87
C GLY A 219 -14.85 3.74 4.28
N THR A 220 -13.99 4.77 4.31
CA THR A 220 -14.42 6.15 4.59
C THR A 220 -15.45 6.64 3.58
N MET A 221 -15.22 6.36 2.28
CA MET A 221 -16.17 6.72 1.23
C MET A 221 -17.45 5.88 1.27
N GLY A 222 -17.36 4.60 1.64
CA GLY A 222 -18.53 3.76 1.91
C GLY A 222 -19.37 4.28 3.08
N ALA A 223 -18.72 4.63 4.19
CA ALA A 223 -19.38 5.24 5.35
C ALA A 223 -20.04 6.59 5.00
N LYS A 224 -19.36 7.44 4.20
CA LYS A 224 -19.95 8.69 3.70
C LYS A 224 -21.20 8.42 2.89
N ALA A 225 -21.17 7.46 1.96
CA ALA A 225 -22.33 7.10 1.14
C ALA A 225 -23.49 6.59 2.01
N ALA A 226 -23.22 5.81 3.06
CA ALA A 226 -24.21 5.36 4.03
C ALA A 226 -24.90 6.54 4.72
N LEU A 227 -24.12 7.51 5.19
CA LEU A 227 -24.64 8.71 5.85
C LEU A 227 -25.51 9.55 4.89
N GLU A 228 -25.06 9.78 3.66
CA GLU A 228 -25.82 10.52 2.63
C GLU A 228 -27.16 9.82 2.31
N ASN A 229 -27.14 8.49 2.12
CA ASN A 229 -28.36 7.71 1.84
C ASN A 229 -29.39 7.79 2.98
N LEU A 230 -28.92 7.91 4.21
CA LEU A 230 -29.79 8.05 5.39
C LEU A 230 -30.16 9.50 5.70
N GLY A 231 -29.72 10.46 4.90
CA GLY A 231 -30.07 11.86 5.00
C GLY A 231 -29.28 12.66 6.04
N PHE A 232 -28.14 12.15 6.51
CA PHE A 232 -27.22 12.92 7.35
C PHE A 232 -26.48 13.96 6.51
N GLY A 233 -26.20 15.11 7.11
CA GLY A 233 -25.33 16.15 6.55
C GLY A 233 -23.88 15.98 6.95
N ALA A 234 -23.01 16.71 6.24
CA ALA A 234 -21.58 16.76 6.58
C ALA A 234 -21.38 17.22 8.03
N GLY A 235 -20.69 16.43 8.83
CA GLY A 235 -20.39 16.70 10.24
C GLY A 235 -21.42 16.27 11.27
N ASP A 236 -22.60 15.76 10.86
CA ASP A 236 -23.61 15.21 11.79
C ASP A 236 -23.04 13.98 12.52
N VAL A 237 -22.34 13.12 11.78
CA VAL A 237 -21.53 12.01 12.30
C VAL A 237 -20.08 12.25 11.87
N LYS A 238 -19.14 12.17 12.80
CA LYS A 238 -17.72 12.40 12.48
C LYS A 238 -17.16 11.27 11.62
N LEU A 239 -16.42 11.56 10.56
CA LEU A 239 -15.68 10.57 9.78
C LEU A 239 -14.18 10.73 10.01
N VAL A 240 -13.50 9.60 10.23
CA VAL A 240 -12.03 9.52 10.33
C VAL A 240 -11.54 8.45 9.37
N GLY A 241 -10.59 8.81 8.49
CA GLY A 241 -10.04 7.96 7.45
C GLY A 241 -8.60 7.52 7.70
N PHE A 242 -8.13 6.67 6.79
CA PHE A 242 -6.76 6.18 6.73
C PHE A 242 -6.39 5.99 5.25
N ASP A 243 -5.20 6.27 4.82
CA ASP A 243 -4.52 6.17 3.53
C ASP A 243 -4.18 7.52 2.89
N GLY A 244 -5.05 8.53 2.98
CA GLY A 244 -4.84 9.82 2.32
C GLY A 244 -5.20 9.82 0.84
N ALA A 245 -6.16 9.01 0.44
CA ALA A 245 -6.64 8.96 -0.94
C ALA A 245 -7.33 10.28 -1.36
N GLY A 246 -7.20 10.65 -2.63
CA GLY A 246 -7.66 11.97 -3.12
C GLY A 246 -9.14 12.24 -2.91
N ASP A 247 -10.00 11.23 -3.04
CA ASP A 247 -11.44 11.32 -2.83
C ASP A 247 -11.81 11.56 -1.35
N ALA A 248 -11.08 10.90 -0.42
CA ALA A 248 -11.26 11.14 1.01
C ALA A 248 -10.76 12.52 1.45
N ILE A 249 -9.69 13.02 0.82
CA ILE A 249 -9.18 14.37 1.06
C ILE A 249 -10.13 15.42 0.47
N ALA A 250 -10.73 15.20 -0.71
CA ALA A 250 -11.78 16.05 -1.25
C ALA A 250 -13.01 16.07 -0.33
N ALA A 251 -13.42 14.90 0.19
CA ALA A 251 -14.52 14.82 1.17
C ALA A 251 -14.19 15.54 2.49
N MET A 252 -12.92 15.70 2.86
CA MET A 252 -12.49 16.54 3.99
C MET A 252 -12.72 18.03 3.68
N ASP A 253 -12.37 18.50 2.48
CA ASP A 253 -12.60 19.87 2.06
C ASP A 253 -14.11 20.21 2.02
N ASP A 254 -14.96 19.22 1.72
CA ASP A 254 -16.43 19.31 1.77
C ASP A 254 -17.02 19.16 3.20
N GLY A 255 -16.18 19.00 4.23
CA GLY A 255 -16.59 18.93 5.62
C GLY A 255 -17.06 17.55 6.12
N TRP A 256 -16.96 16.50 5.31
CA TRP A 256 -17.33 15.14 5.70
C TRP A 256 -16.26 14.47 6.56
N VAL A 257 -15.00 14.51 6.14
CA VAL A 257 -13.89 13.85 6.84
C VAL A 257 -13.20 14.82 7.78
N HIS A 258 -13.02 14.43 9.02
CA HIS A 258 -12.50 15.29 10.09
C HIS A 258 -11.02 15.08 10.37
N ALA A 259 -10.51 13.89 10.10
CA ALA A 259 -9.09 13.56 10.13
C ALA A 259 -8.80 12.36 9.25
N ASN A 260 -7.57 12.28 8.73
CA ASN A 260 -7.08 11.16 7.95
C ASN A 260 -5.60 10.92 8.29
N THR A 261 -5.25 9.69 8.62
CA THR A 261 -3.85 9.29 8.78
C THR A 261 -3.32 8.78 7.43
N ALA A 262 -2.83 9.71 6.63
CA ALA A 262 -2.38 9.45 5.28
C ALA A 262 -1.05 8.69 5.26
N GLN A 263 -0.99 7.59 4.52
CA GLN A 263 0.24 6.85 4.23
C GLN A 263 1.06 7.56 3.14
N MET A 264 2.36 7.33 3.11
CA MET A 264 3.21 7.76 1.99
C MET A 264 3.16 6.72 0.86
N LEU A 265 1.99 6.59 0.22
CA LEU A 265 1.69 5.51 -0.73
C LEU A 265 2.67 5.45 -1.91
N TYR A 266 2.97 6.59 -2.54
CA TYR A 266 3.97 6.65 -3.60
C TYR A 266 5.35 6.12 -3.13
N GLN A 267 5.79 6.57 -1.94
CA GLN A 267 7.06 6.14 -1.37
C GLN A 267 7.10 4.64 -1.06
N MET A 268 5.97 4.06 -0.72
CA MET A 268 5.86 2.62 -0.46
C MET A 268 6.20 1.79 -1.71
N GLY A 269 5.62 2.12 -2.84
CA GLY A 269 5.97 1.47 -4.12
C GLY A 269 7.39 1.76 -4.57
N TYR A 270 7.79 3.05 -4.48
CA TYR A 270 9.12 3.50 -4.90
C TYR A 270 10.23 2.80 -4.10
N GLN A 271 10.17 2.83 -2.77
CA GLN A 271 11.16 2.18 -1.91
C GLN A 271 11.10 0.64 -2.01
N GLY A 272 9.90 0.07 -2.21
CA GLY A 272 9.71 -1.36 -2.40
C GLY A 272 10.47 -1.88 -3.61
N ILE A 273 10.37 -1.21 -4.75
CA ILE A 273 11.08 -1.62 -5.97
C ILE A 273 12.56 -1.28 -5.90
N LYS A 274 12.96 -0.17 -5.29
CA LYS A 274 14.40 0.11 -5.03
C LYS A 274 15.04 -0.99 -4.18
N ALA A 275 14.37 -1.42 -3.11
CA ALA A 275 14.83 -2.52 -2.27
C ALA A 275 14.93 -3.84 -3.05
N ALA A 276 13.94 -4.15 -3.89
CA ALA A 276 13.96 -5.36 -4.72
C ALA A 276 15.07 -5.32 -5.77
N ALA A 277 15.29 -4.17 -6.42
CA ALA A 277 16.37 -4.00 -7.40
C ALA A 277 17.77 -4.12 -6.76
N ALA A 278 17.97 -3.52 -5.59
CA ALA A 278 19.21 -3.65 -4.82
C ALA A 278 19.46 -5.12 -4.42
N ALA A 279 18.45 -5.79 -3.88
CA ALA A 279 18.53 -7.20 -3.53
C ALA A 279 18.81 -8.11 -4.74
N ALA A 280 18.26 -7.81 -5.92
CA ALA A 280 18.52 -8.52 -7.16
C ALA A 280 20.01 -8.43 -7.57
N ARG A 281 20.70 -7.34 -7.22
CA ARG A 281 22.14 -7.15 -7.44
C ARG A 281 23.02 -7.73 -6.32
N GLY A 282 22.41 -8.31 -5.28
CA GLY A 282 23.12 -8.83 -4.10
C GLY A 282 23.61 -7.73 -3.15
N GLU A 283 23.03 -6.55 -3.21
CA GLU A 283 23.35 -5.44 -2.30
C GLU A 283 22.60 -5.61 -0.96
N ASP A 284 23.18 -5.07 0.11
CA ASP A 284 22.53 -5.08 1.42
C ASP A 284 21.30 -4.18 1.44
N VAL A 285 20.19 -4.70 1.95
CA VAL A 285 18.91 -3.98 2.09
C VAL A 285 18.46 -4.02 3.56
N SER A 286 17.96 -2.89 4.05
CA SER A 286 17.36 -2.83 5.40
C SER A 286 16.19 -3.80 5.52
N ALA A 287 16.16 -4.61 6.58
CA ALA A 287 15.09 -5.58 6.81
C ALA A 287 13.71 -4.91 6.98
N ARG A 288 13.67 -3.66 7.47
CA ARG A 288 12.45 -2.85 7.60
C ARG A 288 12.70 -1.45 7.05
N ILE A 289 11.81 -0.99 6.18
CA ILE A 289 11.77 0.38 5.67
C ILE A 289 10.38 0.94 6.01
N ASP A 290 10.34 1.87 6.97
CA ASP A 290 9.12 2.59 7.30
C ASP A 290 8.97 3.79 6.34
N THR A 291 7.85 3.85 5.65
CA THR A 291 7.58 4.94 4.70
C THR A 291 7.00 6.18 5.36
N GLY A 292 6.67 6.11 6.63
CA GLY A 292 6.08 7.22 7.38
C GLY A 292 4.60 7.47 7.07
N PHE A 293 4.09 8.57 7.63
CA PHE A 293 2.71 9.01 7.44
C PHE A 293 2.59 10.53 7.59
N PHE A 294 1.42 11.05 7.22
CA PHE A 294 1.05 12.45 7.45
C PHE A 294 -0.34 12.52 8.09
N LEU A 295 -0.48 13.25 9.19
CA LEU A 295 -1.80 13.51 9.77
C LEU A 295 -2.48 14.67 9.01
N VAL A 296 -3.49 14.33 8.22
CA VAL A 296 -4.30 15.29 7.48
C VAL A 296 -5.52 15.67 8.32
N THR A 297 -5.71 16.96 8.45
CA THR A 297 -6.87 17.60 9.06
C THR A 297 -7.32 18.73 8.14
N PRO A 298 -8.49 19.35 8.32
CA PRO A 298 -8.88 20.51 7.50
C PRO A 298 -7.83 21.64 7.50
N ALA A 299 -7.05 21.78 8.58
CA ALA A 299 -5.98 22.77 8.67
C ALA A 299 -4.71 22.42 7.88
N THR A 300 -4.47 21.14 7.63
CA THR A 300 -3.25 20.62 6.97
C THR A 300 -3.52 20.02 5.58
N SER A 301 -4.80 19.93 5.15
CA SER A 301 -5.23 19.38 3.87
C SER A 301 -4.47 19.99 2.68
N GLY A 302 -4.41 21.33 2.60
CA GLY A 302 -3.68 22.01 1.53
C GLY A 302 -2.18 21.70 1.50
N THR A 303 -1.54 21.51 2.65
CA THR A 303 -0.12 21.12 2.73
C THR A 303 0.08 19.70 2.22
N TYR A 304 -0.80 18.78 2.63
CA TYR A 304 -0.76 17.38 2.18
C TYR A 304 -0.97 17.29 0.66
N LYS A 305 -2.01 17.95 0.13
CA LYS A 305 -2.31 17.99 -1.32
C LYS A 305 -1.10 18.46 -2.13
N ALA A 306 -0.47 19.57 -1.71
CA ALA A 306 0.72 20.09 -2.36
C ALA A 306 1.92 19.10 -2.30
N MET A 307 2.06 18.35 -1.20
CA MET A 307 3.14 17.38 -1.00
C MET A 307 3.00 16.16 -1.93
N VAL A 308 1.76 15.68 -2.14
CA VAL A 308 1.51 14.45 -2.91
C VAL A 308 1.01 14.70 -4.33
N GLY A 309 0.85 15.95 -4.74
CA GLY A 309 0.42 16.34 -6.09
C GLY A 309 -1.07 16.10 -6.37
N ILE A 310 -1.94 16.22 -5.37
CA ILE A 310 -3.41 16.17 -5.50
C ILE A 310 -3.93 17.61 -5.61
N GLU A 311 -4.85 17.86 -6.56
CA GLU A 311 -5.52 19.17 -6.76
C GLU A 311 -6.67 19.41 -5.76
#